data_6dc95847de67dbf4bf8c7733bb888d95
#
_entry.id   6dc95847de67dbf4bf8c7733bb888d95
#
_cell.length_a   1.000
_cell.length_b   1.000
_cell.length_c   1.000
_cell.angle_alpha   90.00
_cell.angle_beta   90.00
_cell.angle_gamma   90.00
#
_symmetry.space_group_name_H-M   'P 1'
#
loop_
_entity.id
_entity.type
_entity.pdbx_description
1 polymer ?
#
loop_
_entity_poly.entity_id
_entity_poly.type
_entity_poly.pdbx_seq_one_letter_code
_entity_poly.pdbx_strand_id
1 'polypeptide(L)'
;MAQEDVAPIRVGLLGAGTVGSQTARLLVEQKDELAARIGRPIELTGVACLDPAETDPFPWIDKAIVTTDTMSVATNSDIVIELIGGTGVARKFVLAAIESGASVVTANKALLAKYGPEIYAAAEAKGVDIYFEASVGGAIPFLKPLRESLVGDKVTSMLGIVNGTTNYILDEMTTKGLDFDDVLKDAQAKGYAEADPTGDIEGYDAANKAAIMATLGFHTSVTIDDVSVEGITKITTDDIAAATAENKVVKLLAVVENTDAGVSARVYPALISNTHPLASVHGSFNAVFVKAEAADDLMFYGRGAGGAPTASAVVGDVVTEARHIAQGCTGPSIPLYKDLKKAPIEASKVEFAVRFVIHDNPGVLAAIAAKFADHGVSINGVNQDLKPTLKDPGYDGELQQLRLVTHMTDELTLRETVKDVCELDCVCGEPSILRVLN
;
A
#
# COMPACT_ATOMS: atom_id res chain seq x y z
N MET A 1 -19.32 42.58 -13.29
CA MET A 1 -20.52 41.74 -13.41
C MET A 1 -20.86 41.32 -11.99
N ALA A 2 -22.09 41.59 -11.54
CA ALA A 2 -22.54 41.12 -10.23
C ALA A 2 -22.44 39.59 -10.22
N GLN A 3 -21.75 39.03 -9.23
CA GLN A 3 -21.82 37.60 -8.94
C GLN A 3 -23.32 37.32 -8.66
N GLU A 4 -23.98 36.61 -9.57
CA GLU A 4 -25.25 35.97 -9.22
C GLU A 4 -25.02 35.14 -7.95
N ASP A 5 -25.98 35.17 -7.04
CA ASP A 5 -25.97 34.43 -5.77
C ASP A 5 -26.08 32.92 -6.08
N VAL A 6 -24.97 32.34 -6.54
CA VAL A 6 -24.92 30.90 -6.84
C VAL A 6 -24.85 30.16 -5.53
N ALA A 7 -25.82 29.28 -5.26
CA ALA A 7 -25.86 28.48 -4.05
C ALA A 7 -24.53 27.68 -3.85
N PRO A 8 -23.99 27.62 -2.65
CA PRO A 8 -22.76 26.90 -2.37
C PRO A 8 -22.90 25.39 -2.66
N ILE A 9 -21.80 24.75 -3.02
CA ILE A 9 -21.71 23.29 -3.08
C ILE A 9 -21.63 22.77 -1.65
N ARG A 10 -22.57 21.92 -1.27
CA ARG A 10 -22.71 21.39 0.09
C ARG A 10 -21.82 20.16 0.29
N VAL A 11 -20.95 20.22 1.27
CA VAL A 11 -20.05 19.14 1.63
C VAL A 11 -20.47 18.53 2.96
N GLY A 12 -20.66 17.22 2.99
CA GLY A 12 -20.87 16.44 4.20
C GLY A 12 -19.61 15.66 4.55
N LEU A 13 -19.22 15.69 5.82
CA LEU A 13 -18.07 14.94 6.36
C LEU A 13 -18.55 13.83 7.27
N LEU A 14 -18.20 12.60 6.95
CA LEU A 14 -18.46 11.41 7.75
C LEU A 14 -17.17 10.99 8.46
N GLY A 15 -17.07 11.23 9.76
CA GLY A 15 -15.90 10.97 10.59
C GLY A 15 -15.05 12.21 10.86
N ALA A 16 -14.95 12.61 12.12
CA ALA A 16 -14.19 13.78 12.59
C ALA A 16 -12.86 13.40 13.29
N GLY A 17 -12.32 12.21 13.03
CA GLY A 17 -11.06 11.74 13.60
C GLY A 17 -9.84 12.52 13.08
N THR A 18 -8.65 11.91 13.17
CA THR A 18 -7.35 12.53 12.82
C THR A 18 -7.33 13.18 11.41
N VAL A 19 -7.86 12.51 10.40
CA VAL A 19 -7.90 13.04 9.03
C VAL A 19 -9.10 13.98 8.85
N GLY A 20 -10.28 13.58 9.34
CA GLY A 20 -11.51 14.35 9.18
C GLY A 20 -11.45 15.74 9.79
N SER A 21 -10.88 15.87 10.99
CA SER A 21 -10.70 17.18 11.64
C SER A 21 -9.77 18.11 10.84
N GLN A 22 -8.68 17.57 10.25
CA GLN A 22 -7.78 18.35 9.41
C GLN A 22 -8.41 18.68 8.03
N THR A 23 -9.24 17.79 7.50
CA THR A 23 -10.03 18.05 6.29
C THR A 23 -11.02 19.20 6.53
N ALA A 24 -11.78 19.16 7.62
CA ALA A 24 -12.67 20.26 8.01
C ALA A 24 -11.90 21.57 8.17
N ARG A 25 -10.72 21.53 8.82
CA ARG A 25 -9.87 22.72 8.97
C ARG A 25 -9.52 23.35 7.62
N LEU A 26 -8.99 22.55 6.69
CA LEU A 26 -8.60 23.05 5.38
C LEU A 26 -9.78 23.63 4.59
N LEU A 27 -10.96 22.99 4.67
CA LEU A 27 -12.18 23.47 4.00
C LEU A 27 -12.65 24.83 4.57
N VAL A 28 -12.55 25.00 5.89
CA VAL A 28 -13.01 26.21 6.57
C VAL A 28 -11.99 27.35 6.44
N GLU A 29 -10.70 27.08 6.74
CA GLU A 29 -9.65 28.12 6.73
C GLU A 29 -9.35 28.63 5.31
N GLN A 30 -9.50 27.79 4.29
CA GLN A 30 -9.20 28.15 2.89
C GLN A 30 -10.44 28.37 2.01
N LYS A 31 -11.63 28.54 2.60
CA LYS A 31 -12.90 28.57 1.86
C LYS A 31 -12.92 29.54 0.68
N ASP A 32 -12.38 30.75 0.86
CA ASP A 32 -12.39 31.79 -0.16
C ASP A 32 -11.41 31.45 -1.32
N GLU A 33 -10.25 30.92 -0.99
CA GLU A 33 -9.26 30.44 -1.97
C GLU A 33 -9.80 29.22 -2.74
N LEU A 34 -10.45 28.28 -2.04
CA LEU A 34 -11.07 27.12 -2.66
C LEU A 34 -12.22 27.54 -3.58
N ALA A 35 -13.07 28.49 -3.15
CA ALA A 35 -14.14 29.03 -3.98
C ALA A 35 -13.59 29.67 -5.25
N ALA A 36 -12.49 30.44 -5.16
CA ALA A 36 -11.84 31.03 -6.32
C ALA A 36 -11.27 29.96 -7.30
N ARG A 37 -10.71 28.88 -6.78
CA ARG A 37 -10.19 27.75 -7.59
C ARG A 37 -11.28 26.91 -8.23
N ILE A 38 -12.42 26.77 -7.57
CA ILE A 38 -13.60 26.01 -8.05
C ILE A 38 -14.43 26.84 -9.04
N GLY A 39 -14.50 28.14 -8.82
CA GLY A 39 -15.41 29.06 -9.53
C GLY A 39 -16.81 29.12 -8.89
N ARG A 40 -17.02 28.50 -7.74
CA ARG A 40 -18.28 28.45 -7.00
C ARG A 40 -17.99 28.29 -5.50
N PRO A 41 -18.79 28.92 -4.60
CA PRO A 41 -18.66 28.71 -3.16
C PRO A 41 -18.80 27.23 -2.77
N ILE A 42 -18.06 26.82 -1.75
CA ILE A 42 -18.13 25.50 -1.13
C ILE A 42 -18.38 25.67 0.36
N GLU A 43 -19.24 24.85 0.94
CA GLU A 43 -19.63 24.94 2.35
C GLU A 43 -19.67 23.56 2.99
N LEU A 44 -19.03 23.44 4.18
CA LEU A 44 -19.17 22.27 5.04
C LEU A 44 -20.51 22.39 5.79
N THR A 45 -21.49 21.58 5.38
CA THR A 45 -22.88 21.69 5.87
C THR A 45 -23.25 20.63 6.91
N GLY A 46 -22.44 19.60 7.10
CA GLY A 46 -22.68 18.55 8.08
C GLY A 46 -21.39 17.80 8.44
N VAL A 47 -21.23 17.53 9.72
CA VAL A 47 -20.13 16.69 10.25
C VAL A 47 -20.75 15.59 11.09
N ALA A 48 -20.67 14.36 10.63
CA ALA A 48 -21.17 13.19 11.35
C ALA A 48 -20.04 12.51 12.13
N CYS A 49 -20.27 12.25 13.43
CA CYS A 49 -19.37 11.50 14.31
C CYS A 49 -20.17 10.66 15.29
N LEU A 50 -19.52 9.72 15.98
CA LEU A 50 -20.19 8.85 16.94
C LEU A 50 -20.57 9.62 18.21
N ASP A 51 -19.66 10.49 18.67
CA ASP A 51 -19.88 11.38 19.81
C ASP A 51 -19.55 12.83 19.39
N PRO A 52 -20.50 13.77 19.47
CA PRO A 52 -20.23 15.17 19.18
C PRO A 52 -19.07 15.78 19.97
N ALA A 53 -18.78 15.29 21.18
CA ALA A 53 -17.63 15.71 21.98
C ALA A 53 -16.28 15.43 21.32
N GLU A 54 -16.19 14.49 20.38
CA GLU A 54 -14.98 14.24 19.58
C GLU A 54 -14.53 15.49 18.80
N THR A 55 -15.44 16.41 18.51
CA THR A 55 -15.14 17.66 17.80
C THR A 55 -14.73 18.81 18.71
N ASP A 56 -14.78 18.66 20.05
CA ASP A 56 -14.47 19.72 21.01
C ASP A 56 -13.04 20.29 20.90
N PRO A 57 -12.01 19.49 20.58
CA PRO A 57 -10.66 20.00 20.36
C PRO A 57 -10.49 20.83 19.08
N PHE A 58 -11.51 20.89 18.21
CA PHE A 58 -11.40 21.45 16.87
C PHE A 58 -12.26 22.72 16.70
N PRO A 59 -11.75 23.92 17.04
CA PRO A 59 -12.51 25.16 17.04
C PRO A 59 -12.97 25.62 15.65
N TRP A 60 -12.42 25.07 14.59
CA TRP A 60 -12.82 25.33 13.21
C TRP A 60 -14.06 24.55 12.76
N ILE A 61 -14.54 23.57 13.55
CA ILE A 61 -15.80 22.87 13.29
C ILE A 61 -16.92 23.56 14.04
N ASP A 62 -17.87 24.14 13.29
CA ASP A 62 -19.07 24.71 13.87
C ASP A 62 -19.92 23.62 14.53
N LYS A 63 -20.19 23.75 15.81
CA LYS A 63 -20.98 22.77 16.58
C LYS A 63 -22.44 22.66 16.08
N ALA A 64 -22.96 23.67 15.41
CA ALA A 64 -24.31 23.65 14.87
C ALA A 64 -24.50 22.63 13.73
N ILE A 65 -23.43 22.27 13.03
CA ILE A 65 -23.46 21.27 11.94
C ILE A 65 -23.00 19.87 12.36
N VAL A 66 -22.66 19.67 13.64
CA VAL A 66 -22.24 18.37 14.16
C VAL A 66 -23.45 17.52 14.54
N THR A 67 -23.46 16.26 14.11
CA THR A 67 -24.58 15.35 14.35
C THR A 67 -24.12 13.90 14.49
N THR A 68 -24.93 13.07 15.11
CA THR A 68 -24.79 11.61 15.11
C THR A 68 -25.59 10.94 13.99
N ASP A 69 -26.43 11.71 13.27
CA ASP A 69 -27.21 11.20 12.13
C ASP A 69 -26.36 11.20 10.86
N THR A 70 -25.50 10.20 10.74
CA THR A 70 -24.61 9.99 9.58
C THR A 70 -25.40 9.83 8.27
N MET A 71 -26.59 9.20 8.34
CA MET A 71 -27.40 9.00 7.14
C MET A 71 -27.92 10.34 6.60
N SER A 72 -28.37 11.23 7.46
CA SER A 72 -28.82 12.57 7.07
C SER A 72 -27.69 13.35 6.39
N VAL A 73 -26.46 13.33 6.91
CA VAL A 73 -25.32 13.99 6.28
C VAL A 73 -25.02 13.37 4.92
N ALA A 74 -25.01 12.03 4.83
CA ALA A 74 -24.72 11.30 3.60
C ALA A 74 -25.73 11.60 2.46
N THR A 75 -27.00 11.83 2.80
CA THR A 75 -28.06 11.99 1.78
C THR A 75 -28.50 13.42 1.48
N ASN A 76 -27.96 14.41 2.22
CA ASN A 76 -28.30 15.83 2.05
C ASN A 76 -27.11 16.70 1.59
N SER A 77 -26.05 16.09 1.08
CA SER A 77 -24.85 16.76 0.58
C SER A 77 -24.72 16.60 -0.93
N ASP A 78 -23.98 17.50 -1.57
CA ASP A 78 -23.62 17.39 -2.99
C ASP A 78 -22.31 16.58 -3.14
N ILE A 79 -21.41 16.70 -2.15
CA ILE A 79 -20.19 15.90 -2.01
C ILE A 79 -20.16 15.30 -0.61
N VAL A 80 -19.93 14.01 -0.52
CA VAL A 80 -19.76 13.29 0.76
C VAL A 80 -18.32 12.85 0.91
N ILE A 81 -17.69 13.27 2.01
CA ILE A 81 -16.34 12.81 2.39
C ILE A 81 -16.49 11.69 3.40
N GLU A 82 -16.06 10.47 3.07
CA GLU A 82 -16.08 9.30 3.96
C GLU A 82 -14.69 9.07 4.55
N LEU A 83 -14.56 9.26 5.86
CA LEU A 83 -13.35 9.05 6.66
C LEU A 83 -13.64 8.27 7.96
N ILE A 84 -14.70 7.45 7.96
CA ILE A 84 -15.08 6.60 9.10
C ILE A 84 -14.13 5.40 9.18
N GLY A 85 -13.77 4.83 8.02
CA GLY A 85 -13.02 3.59 7.93
C GLY A 85 -13.88 2.33 8.11
N GLY A 86 -13.22 1.17 7.99
CA GLY A 86 -13.90 -0.13 8.01
C GLY A 86 -14.73 -0.40 6.75
N THR A 87 -15.37 -1.56 6.67
CA THR A 87 -16.04 -2.00 5.43
C THR A 87 -17.56 -2.11 5.55
N GLY A 88 -18.10 -2.25 6.75
CA GLY A 88 -19.54 -2.51 6.95
C GLY A 88 -20.38 -1.24 6.87
N VAL A 89 -20.23 -0.37 7.87
CA VAL A 89 -21.03 0.84 8.01
C VAL A 89 -20.67 1.87 6.95
N ALA A 90 -19.37 2.03 6.63
CA ALA A 90 -18.89 2.94 5.60
C ALA A 90 -19.51 2.61 4.22
N ARG A 91 -19.54 1.32 3.83
CA ARG A 91 -20.19 0.88 2.59
C ARG A 91 -21.65 1.33 2.49
N LYS A 92 -22.41 1.16 3.59
CA LYS A 92 -23.83 1.58 3.62
C LYS A 92 -23.99 3.07 3.35
N PHE A 93 -23.17 3.91 3.97
CA PHE A 93 -23.26 5.36 3.82
C PHE A 93 -22.77 5.83 2.45
N VAL A 94 -21.68 5.24 1.92
CA VAL A 94 -21.19 5.54 0.58
C VAL A 94 -22.24 5.22 -0.49
N LEU A 95 -22.85 4.04 -0.44
CA LEU A 95 -23.91 3.66 -1.38
C LEU A 95 -25.15 4.54 -1.22
N ALA A 96 -25.53 4.93 -0.01
CA ALA A 96 -26.65 5.86 0.22
C ALA A 96 -26.36 7.26 -0.32
N ALA A 97 -25.14 7.77 -0.17
CA ALA A 97 -24.70 9.03 -0.76
C ALA A 97 -24.80 8.99 -2.29
N ILE A 98 -24.25 7.97 -2.93
CA ILE A 98 -24.34 7.76 -4.37
C ILE A 98 -25.80 7.71 -4.82
N GLU A 99 -26.65 6.93 -4.15
CA GLU A 99 -28.07 6.82 -4.51
C GLU A 99 -28.82 8.14 -4.37
N SER A 100 -28.44 9.02 -3.43
CA SER A 100 -29.00 10.35 -3.30
C SER A 100 -28.52 11.34 -4.36
N GLY A 101 -27.53 10.98 -5.18
CA GLY A 101 -26.93 11.81 -6.23
C GLY A 101 -25.72 12.63 -5.76
N ALA A 102 -25.14 12.29 -4.61
CA ALA A 102 -23.90 12.91 -4.13
C ALA A 102 -22.67 12.22 -4.73
N SER A 103 -21.68 13.04 -5.13
CA SER A 103 -20.32 12.54 -5.39
C SER A 103 -19.62 12.14 -4.09
N VAL A 104 -18.68 11.19 -4.15
CA VAL A 104 -18.03 10.66 -2.96
C VAL A 104 -16.51 10.83 -3.02
N VAL A 105 -15.95 11.31 -1.92
CA VAL A 105 -14.49 11.32 -1.68
C VAL A 105 -14.19 10.43 -0.49
N THR A 106 -13.31 9.43 -0.64
CA THR A 106 -12.96 8.53 0.46
C THR A 106 -11.47 8.24 0.56
N ALA A 107 -10.98 8.03 1.78
CA ALA A 107 -9.63 7.50 2.04
C ALA A 107 -9.66 6.03 2.48
N ASN A 108 -10.81 5.37 2.41
CA ASN A 108 -11.05 4.06 2.98
C ASN A 108 -10.55 2.93 2.07
N LYS A 109 -9.25 2.64 2.17
CA LYS A 109 -8.60 1.60 1.37
C LYS A 109 -9.21 0.21 1.54
N ALA A 110 -9.64 -0.16 2.77
CA ALA A 110 -10.23 -1.46 3.03
C ALA A 110 -11.60 -1.61 2.34
N LEU A 111 -12.39 -0.54 2.32
CA LEU A 111 -13.66 -0.49 1.61
C LEU A 111 -13.45 -0.67 0.10
N LEU A 112 -12.52 0.08 -0.48
CA LEU A 112 -12.24 0.05 -1.92
C LEU A 112 -11.60 -1.27 -2.37
N ALA A 113 -10.67 -1.83 -1.58
CA ALA A 113 -10.04 -3.10 -1.88
C ALA A 113 -11.02 -4.27 -1.87
N LYS A 114 -12.10 -4.16 -1.09
CA LYS A 114 -13.10 -5.24 -0.97
C LYS A 114 -14.32 -5.03 -1.85
N TYR A 115 -14.80 -3.78 -1.94
CA TYR A 115 -16.08 -3.46 -2.58
C TYR A 115 -15.94 -2.37 -3.69
N GLY A 116 -14.71 -2.04 -4.08
CA GLY A 116 -14.45 -1.02 -5.10
C GLY A 116 -15.27 -1.22 -6.38
N PRO A 117 -15.26 -2.40 -7.03
CA PRO A 117 -16.02 -2.63 -8.26
C PRO A 117 -17.52 -2.36 -8.12
N GLU A 118 -18.13 -2.72 -6.98
CA GLU A 118 -19.54 -2.43 -6.69
C GLU A 118 -19.80 -0.92 -6.59
N ILE A 119 -18.92 -0.22 -5.86
CA ILE A 119 -19.05 1.22 -5.61
C ILE A 119 -18.83 2.01 -6.90
N TYR A 120 -17.85 1.63 -7.72
CA TYR A 120 -17.58 2.27 -9.02
C TYR A 120 -18.76 2.10 -9.97
N ALA A 121 -19.32 0.88 -10.05
CA ALA A 121 -20.50 0.62 -10.86
C ALA A 121 -21.73 1.41 -10.39
N ALA A 122 -21.93 1.54 -9.07
CA ALA A 122 -23.03 2.34 -8.52
C ALA A 122 -22.87 3.83 -8.85
N ALA A 123 -21.66 4.39 -8.73
CA ALA A 123 -21.37 5.79 -9.05
C ALA A 123 -21.59 6.06 -10.55
N GLU A 124 -21.10 5.20 -11.43
CA GLU A 124 -21.29 5.29 -12.87
C GLU A 124 -22.77 5.23 -13.26
N ALA A 125 -23.52 4.25 -12.71
CA ALA A 125 -24.95 4.11 -12.98
C ALA A 125 -25.78 5.32 -12.54
N LYS A 126 -25.34 6.02 -11.49
CA LYS A 126 -26.00 7.21 -10.96
C LYS A 126 -25.53 8.51 -11.62
N GLY A 127 -24.42 8.49 -12.36
CA GLY A 127 -23.82 9.66 -13.00
C GLY A 127 -23.20 10.62 -11.97
N VAL A 128 -22.58 10.09 -10.93
CA VAL A 128 -21.81 10.84 -9.92
C VAL A 128 -20.37 10.35 -9.88
N ASP A 129 -19.49 11.19 -9.38
CA ASP A 129 -18.07 10.88 -9.31
C ASP A 129 -17.69 10.17 -7.99
N ILE A 130 -16.60 9.42 -8.06
CA ILE A 130 -15.90 8.92 -6.88
C ILE A 130 -14.39 9.16 -7.00
N TYR A 131 -13.81 9.82 -5.99
CA TYR A 131 -12.38 10.05 -5.88
C TYR A 131 -11.83 9.54 -4.55
N PHE A 132 -10.58 9.06 -4.57
CA PHE A 132 -9.99 8.38 -3.41
C PHE A 132 -8.46 8.45 -3.41
N GLU A 133 -7.89 9.60 -3.83
CA GLU A 133 -6.44 9.82 -3.87
C GLU A 133 -5.75 9.43 -2.55
N ALA A 134 -6.37 9.83 -1.44
CA ALA A 134 -5.84 9.58 -0.10
C ALA A 134 -5.81 8.09 0.32
N SER A 135 -6.44 7.20 -0.43
CA SER A 135 -6.49 5.76 -0.10
C SER A 135 -5.17 5.03 -0.35
N VAL A 136 -4.31 5.53 -1.25
CA VAL A 136 -2.99 4.97 -1.55
C VAL A 136 -1.93 6.06 -1.48
N GLY A 137 -0.96 5.91 -0.57
CA GLY A 137 0.15 6.85 -0.45
C GLY A 137 -0.19 8.17 0.25
N GLY A 138 -1.34 8.28 0.90
CA GLY A 138 -1.73 9.44 1.72
C GLY A 138 -1.69 10.76 0.96
N ALA A 139 -0.64 11.56 1.14
CA ALA A 139 -0.48 12.85 0.47
C ALA A 139 0.08 12.76 -0.96
N ILE A 140 0.52 11.58 -1.39
CA ILE A 140 1.18 11.40 -2.69
C ILE A 140 0.13 11.48 -3.79
N PRO A 141 0.24 12.42 -4.75
CA PRO A 141 -0.67 12.49 -5.89
C PRO A 141 -0.31 11.40 -6.91
N PHE A 142 -0.88 10.22 -6.76
CA PHE A 142 -0.55 9.05 -7.55
C PHE A 142 -1.75 8.50 -8.33
N LEU A 143 -2.92 8.36 -7.68
CA LEU A 143 -4.08 7.72 -8.33
C LEU A 143 -4.71 8.59 -9.40
N LYS A 144 -4.75 9.91 -9.23
CA LYS A 144 -5.20 10.83 -10.30
C LYS A 144 -4.28 10.81 -11.50
N PRO A 145 -2.94 10.96 -11.36
CA PRO A 145 -2.02 10.76 -12.48
C PRO A 145 -2.21 9.41 -13.18
N LEU A 146 -2.43 8.32 -12.44
CA LEU A 146 -2.70 7.01 -13.04
C LEU A 146 -4.00 7.00 -13.87
N ARG A 147 -5.05 7.67 -13.39
CA ARG A 147 -6.38 7.74 -14.05
C ARG A 147 -6.46 8.76 -15.18
N GLU A 148 -5.67 9.84 -15.12
CA GLU A 148 -5.86 11.01 -15.97
C GLU A 148 -4.61 11.34 -16.80
N SER A 149 -3.40 11.29 -16.21
CA SER A 149 -2.17 11.68 -16.90
C SER A 149 -1.54 10.52 -17.69
N LEU A 150 -1.61 9.29 -17.16
CA LEU A 150 -1.04 8.10 -17.76
C LEU A 150 -2.06 7.30 -18.60
N VAL A 151 -3.27 7.80 -18.77
CA VAL A 151 -4.34 7.12 -19.52
C VAL A 151 -4.00 6.87 -21.00
N GLY A 152 -3.09 7.64 -21.55
CA GLY A 152 -2.58 7.48 -22.93
C GLY A 152 -1.42 6.50 -23.05
N ASP A 153 -0.95 5.92 -21.95
CA ASP A 153 0.17 4.98 -21.90
C ASP A 153 -0.28 3.61 -21.39
N LYS A 154 0.60 2.63 -21.49
CA LYS A 154 0.37 1.29 -20.95
C LYS A 154 1.28 1.05 -19.74
N VAL A 155 0.71 1.10 -18.57
CA VAL A 155 1.38 0.70 -17.34
C VAL A 155 1.61 -0.81 -17.37
N THR A 156 2.84 -1.24 -17.16
CA THR A 156 3.26 -2.66 -17.16
C THR A 156 3.43 -3.20 -15.76
N SER A 157 3.97 -2.40 -14.84
CA SER A 157 4.13 -2.76 -13.43
C SER A 157 4.17 -1.54 -12.52
N MET A 158 3.87 -1.76 -11.25
CA MET A 158 4.02 -0.78 -10.17
C MET A 158 4.62 -1.47 -8.95
N LEU A 159 5.64 -0.83 -8.37
CA LEU A 159 6.26 -1.26 -7.11
C LEU A 159 6.06 -0.16 -6.06
N GLY A 160 5.47 -0.50 -4.93
CA GLY A 160 5.13 0.51 -3.91
C GLY A 160 5.70 0.20 -2.53
N ILE A 161 6.44 1.15 -1.96
CA ILE A 161 6.61 1.25 -0.51
C ILE A 161 5.40 2.05 -0.02
N VAL A 162 4.33 1.35 0.35
CA VAL A 162 3.03 1.98 0.62
C VAL A 162 2.58 1.86 2.08
N ASN A 163 3.44 1.33 2.95
CA ASN A 163 3.22 1.30 4.39
C ASN A 163 4.41 1.97 5.11
N GLY A 164 4.16 3.06 5.82
CA GLY A 164 5.19 3.85 6.48
C GLY A 164 5.78 3.17 7.72
N THR A 165 4.98 2.40 8.45
CA THR A 165 5.41 1.68 9.66
C THR A 165 6.45 0.62 9.33
N THR A 166 6.18 -0.23 8.35
CA THR A 166 7.10 -1.28 7.93
C THR A 166 8.35 -0.72 7.28
N ASN A 167 8.22 0.36 6.49
CA ASN A 167 9.41 1.01 5.94
C ASN A 167 10.29 1.61 7.04
N TYR A 168 9.70 2.25 8.06
CA TYR A 168 10.43 2.75 9.22
C TYR A 168 11.17 1.63 9.96
N ILE A 169 10.50 0.50 10.23
CA ILE A 169 11.09 -0.64 10.93
C ILE A 169 12.30 -1.18 10.14
N LEU A 170 12.14 -1.49 8.86
CA LEU A 170 13.22 -2.03 8.03
C LEU A 170 14.37 -1.04 7.83
N ASP A 171 14.09 0.27 7.76
CA ASP A 171 15.09 1.33 7.65
C ASP A 171 15.93 1.45 8.94
N GLU A 172 15.30 1.44 10.10
CA GLU A 172 15.99 1.47 11.40
C GLU A 172 16.81 0.19 11.66
N MET A 173 16.28 -0.99 11.30
CA MET A 173 17.05 -2.25 11.33
C MET A 173 18.29 -2.14 10.44
N THR A 174 18.16 -1.57 9.24
CA THR A 174 19.26 -1.42 8.28
C THR A 174 20.30 -0.40 8.73
N THR A 175 19.87 0.76 9.22
CA THR A 175 20.77 1.89 9.52
C THR A 175 21.40 1.79 10.89
N LYS A 176 20.73 1.16 11.87
CA LYS A 176 21.19 1.07 13.26
C LYS A 176 21.56 -0.35 13.69
N GLY A 177 21.26 -1.37 12.88
CA GLY A 177 21.52 -2.77 13.21
C GLY A 177 20.70 -3.29 14.41
N LEU A 178 19.52 -2.72 14.65
CA LEU A 178 18.63 -3.09 15.74
C LEU A 178 17.76 -4.28 15.34
N ASP A 179 17.32 -5.05 16.35
CA ASP A 179 16.37 -6.13 16.15
C ASP A 179 14.95 -5.63 15.87
N PHE A 180 14.16 -6.45 15.18
CA PHE A 180 12.77 -6.17 14.82
C PHE A 180 11.93 -5.74 16.03
N ASP A 181 11.99 -6.50 17.13
CA ASP A 181 11.16 -6.24 18.33
C ASP A 181 11.51 -4.92 19.00
N ASP A 182 12.79 -4.53 19.02
CA ASP A 182 13.23 -3.27 19.63
C ASP A 182 12.81 -2.08 18.77
N VAL A 183 12.90 -2.21 17.43
CA VAL A 183 12.46 -1.17 16.52
C VAL A 183 10.93 -1.05 16.51
N LEU A 184 10.20 -2.16 16.63
CA LEU A 184 8.73 -2.12 16.74
C LEU A 184 8.28 -1.35 17.98
N LYS A 185 8.91 -1.58 19.14
CA LYS A 185 8.63 -0.81 20.37
C LYS A 185 8.93 0.69 20.19
N ASP A 186 10.02 1.03 19.51
CA ASP A 186 10.36 2.41 19.20
C ASP A 186 9.33 3.06 18.25
N ALA A 187 8.88 2.31 17.23
CA ALA A 187 7.83 2.74 16.33
C ALA A 187 6.50 3.02 17.06
N GLN A 188 6.13 2.16 18.01
CA GLN A 188 4.95 2.36 18.86
C GLN A 188 5.10 3.59 19.77
N ALA A 189 6.25 3.76 20.41
CA ALA A 189 6.54 4.93 21.25
C ALA A 189 6.49 6.25 20.47
N LYS A 190 6.86 6.25 19.20
CA LYS A 190 6.81 7.42 18.30
C LYS A 190 5.46 7.60 17.61
N GLY A 191 4.50 6.69 17.81
CA GLY A 191 3.17 6.75 17.20
C GLY A 191 3.15 6.37 15.71
N TYR A 192 4.18 5.70 15.19
CA TYR A 192 4.19 5.13 13.85
C TYR A 192 3.46 3.79 13.78
N ALA A 193 3.44 3.02 14.86
CA ALA A 193 2.69 1.78 15.01
C ALA A 193 1.66 1.90 16.14
N GLU A 194 0.49 1.30 15.95
CA GLU A 194 -0.54 1.15 16.98
C GLU A 194 -0.17 0.04 17.97
N ALA A 195 -0.96 -0.10 19.05
CA ALA A 195 -0.78 -1.16 20.04
C ALA A 195 -0.93 -2.56 19.41
N ASP A 196 -1.86 -2.71 18.45
CA ASP A 196 -1.94 -3.89 17.58
C ASP A 196 -1.44 -3.50 16.18
N PRO A 197 -0.17 -3.79 15.85
CA PRO A 197 0.43 -3.42 14.58
C PRO A 197 0.21 -4.46 13.47
N THR A 198 -0.55 -5.53 13.73
CA THR A 198 -0.71 -6.69 12.82
C THR A 198 -1.06 -6.27 11.40
N GLY A 199 -1.96 -5.30 11.24
CA GLY A 199 -2.35 -4.79 9.93
C GLY A 199 -1.19 -4.25 9.10
N ASP A 200 -0.18 -3.67 9.76
CA ASP A 200 1.02 -3.12 9.13
C ASP A 200 2.08 -4.22 8.93
N ILE A 201 2.52 -4.86 10.03
CA ILE A 201 3.69 -5.74 10.00
C ILE A 201 3.45 -7.05 9.26
N GLU A 202 2.21 -7.52 9.17
CA GLU A 202 1.81 -8.68 8.35
C GLU A 202 1.46 -8.29 6.90
N GLY A 203 1.52 -6.99 6.54
CA GLY A 203 1.39 -6.51 5.16
C GLY A 203 -0.03 -6.26 4.67
N TYR A 204 -1.07 -6.41 5.49
CA TYR A 204 -2.47 -6.26 5.06
C TYR A 204 -2.83 -4.83 4.65
N ASP A 205 -2.24 -3.80 5.29
CA ASP A 205 -2.39 -2.41 4.86
C ASP A 205 -1.86 -2.21 3.44
N ALA A 206 -0.67 -2.73 3.16
CA ALA A 206 -0.06 -2.66 1.82
C ALA A 206 -0.87 -3.47 0.79
N ALA A 207 -1.45 -4.62 1.20
CA ALA A 207 -2.26 -5.45 0.33
C ALA A 207 -3.57 -4.76 -0.13
N ASN A 208 -4.25 -4.05 0.77
CA ASN A 208 -5.41 -3.24 0.38
C ASN A 208 -5.04 -2.21 -0.69
N LYS A 209 -3.88 -1.56 -0.54
CA LYS A 209 -3.40 -0.58 -1.52
C LYS A 209 -2.97 -1.23 -2.83
N ALA A 210 -2.35 -2.41 -2.79
CA ALA A 210 -1.99 -3.18 -3.98
C ALA A 210 -3.22 -3.56 -4.83
N ALA A 211 -4.32 -3.96 -4.19
CA ALA A 211 -5.58 -4.26 -4.87
C ALA A 211 -6.12 -3.03 -5.63
N ILE A 212 -6.11 -1.85 -5.00
CA ILE A 212 -6.54 -0.59 -5.63
C ILE A 212 -5.63 -0.24 -6.81
N MET A 213 -4.30 -0.31 -6.61
CA MET A 213 -3.31 -0.04 -7.65
C MET A 213 -3.51 -0.96 -8.87
N ALA A 214 -3.67 -2.27 -8.64
CA ALA A 214 -3.89 -3.24 -9.70
C ALA A 214 -5.21 -3.00 -10.46
N THR A 215 -6.28 -2.69 -9.72
CA THR A 215 -7.59 -2.39 -10.30
C THR A 215 -7.53 -1.20 -11.26
N LEU A 216 -6.92 -0.10 -10.83
CA LEU A 216 -6.81 1.11 -11.66
C LEU A 216 -5.80 0.95 -12.79
N GLY A 217 -4.60 0.44 -12.49
CA GLY A 217 -3.51 0.36 -13.46
C GLY A 217 -3.78 -0.62 -14.60
N PHE A 218 -4.57 -1.67 -14.34
CA PHE A 218 -4.83 -2.71 -15.33
C PHE A 218 -6.29 -2.80 -15.81
N HIS A 219 -7.15 -1.90 -15.34
CA HIS A 219 -8.55 -1.81 -15.76
C HIS A 219 -9.34 -3.12 -15.59
N THR A 220 -9.06 -3.85 -14.51
CA THR A 220 -9.70 -5.12 -14.17
C THR A 220 -10.02 -5.16 -12.68
N SER A 221 -11.07 -5.88 -12.30
CA SER A 221 -11.43 -6.02 -10.89
C SER A 221 -10.36 -6.84 -10.15
N VAL A 222 -9.67 -6.24 -9.19
CA VAL A 222 -8.77 -6.91 -8.24
C VAL A 222 -9.22 -6.55 -6.83
N THR A 223 -9.47 -7.56 -6.02
CA THR A 223 -9.88 -7.39 -4.62
C THR A 223 -8.75 -7.81 -3.67
N ILE A 224 -8.93 -7.54 -2.38
CA ILE A 224 -7.96 -7.98 -1.36
C ILE A 224 -7.76 -9.50 -1.37
N ASP A 225 -8.78 -10.26 -1.73
CA ASP A 225 -8.73 -11.74 -1.78
C ASP A 225 -7.85 -12.26 -2.94
N ASP A 226 -7.54 -11.40 -3.93
CA ASP A 226 -6.66 -11.70 -5.05
C ASP A 226 -5.19 -11.36 -4.77
N VAL A 227 -4.86 -10.81 -3.58
CA VAL A 227 -3.51 -10.35 -3.22
C VAL A 227 -2.81 -11.37 -2.34
N SER A 228 -1.65 -11.84 -2.77
CA SER A 228 -0.79 -12.67 -1.92
C SER A 228 0.02 -11.78 -0.97
N VAL A 229 0.06 -12.16 0.32
CA VAL A 229 0.63 -11.30 1.37
C VAL A 229 1.65 -12.05 2.21
N GLU A 230 2.81 -11.44 2.39
CA GLU A 230 3.85 -11.85 3.32
C GLU A 230 4.37 -10.61 4.07
N GLY A 231 4.33 -10.64 5.40
CA GLY A 231 4.76 -9.53 6.26
C GLY A 231 6.28 -9.51 6.52
N ILE A 232 6.68 -8.63 7.43
CA ILE A 232 8.10 -8.43 7.77
C ILE A 232 8.52 -9.10 9.10
N THR A 233 7.62 -9.77 9.79
CA THR A 233 7.85 -10.35 11.12
C THR A 233 8.93 -11.43 11.15
N LYS A 234 9.27 -12.03 10.01
CA LYS A 234 10.33 -13.03 9.87
C LYS A 234 11.69 -12.45 9.47
N ILE A 235 11.78 -11.16 9.20
CA ILE A 235 13.03 -10.51 8.80
C ILE A 235 13.95 -10.38 10.02
N THR A 236 15.16 -10.87 9.89
CA THR A 236 16.16 -10.88 10.94
C THR A 236 17.29 -9.88 10.68
N THR A 237 18.07 -9.56 11.71
CA THR A 237 19.31 -8.78 11.56
C THR A 237 20.31 -9.45 10.62
N ASP A 238 20.29 -10.77 10.54
CA ASP A 238 21.14 -11.54 9.62
C ASP A 238 20.74 -11.33 8.15
N ASP A 239 19.43 -11.22 7.87
CA ASP A 239 18.93 -10.91 6.53
C ASP A 239 19.33 -9.50 6.11
N ILE A 240 19.21 -8.54 7.03
CA ILE A 240 19.65 -7.16 6.82
C ILE A 240 21.16 -7.06 6.57
N ALA A 241 21.96 -7.75 7.38
CA ALA A 241 23.42 -7.78 7.22
C ALA A 241 23.82 -8.40 5.87
N ALA A 242 23.17 -9.51 5.50
CA ALA A 242 23.38 -10.16 4.21
C ALA A 242 23.03 -9.25 3.02
N ALA A 243 21.90 -8.57 3.09
CA ALA A 243 21.49 -7.60 2.07
C ALA A 243 22.52 -6.47 1.92
N THR A 244 22.95 -5.88 3.05
CA THR A 244 23.94 -4.80 3.07
C THR A 244 25.28 -5.22 2.47
N ALA A 245 25.75 -6.45 2.77
CA ALA A 245 26.98 -6.98 2.20
C ALA A 245 26.93 -7.15 0.67
N GLU A 246 25.73 -7.28 0.10
CA GLU A 246 25.48 -7.40 -1.33
C GLU A 246 25.08 -6.08 -2.01
N ASN A 247 25.24 -4.94 -1.33
CA ASN A 247 24.78 -3.62 -1.79
C ASN A 247 23.27 -3.58 -2.11
N LYS A 248 22.47 -4.25 -1.29
CA LYS A 248 21.02 -4.28 -1.35
C LYS A 248 20.39 -3.81 -0.05
N VAL A 249 19.11 -3.47 -0.10
CA VAL A 249 18.28 -3.18 1.07
C VAL A 249 17.02 -4.04 1.05
N VAL A 250 16.49 -4.34 2.24
CA VAL A 250 15.19 -5.01 2.40
C VAL A 250 14.10 -3.96 2.46
N LYS A 251 13.07 -4.08 1.63
CA LYS A 251 11.86 -3.25 1.65
C LYS A 251 10.63 -4.13 1.59
N LEU A 252 9.55 -3.76 2.31
CA LEU A 252 8.23 -4.36 2.06
C LEU A 252 7.62 -3.68 0.84
N LEU A 253 7.38 -4.44 -0.21
CA LEU A 253 6.87 -3.93 -1.47
C LEU A 253 5.49 -4.47 -1.80
N ALA A 254 4.59 -3.57 -2.18
CA ALA A 254 3.43 -3.91 -2.98
C ALA A 254 3.87 -3.99 -4.44
N VAL A 255 3.77 -5.17 -5.03
CA VAL A 255 4.18 -5.45 -6.42
C VAL A 255 2.95 -5.83 -7.21
N VAL A 256 2.62 -5.03 -8.21
CA VAL A 256 1.49 -5.28 -9.11
C VAL A 256 1.98 -5.27 -10.55
N GLU A 257 1.65 -6.31 -11.29
CA GLU A 257 2.18 -6.56 -12.64
C GLU A 257 1.10 -7.15 -13.54
N ASN A 258 1.13 -6.76 -14.79
CA ASN A 258 0.36 -7.42 -15.85
C ASN A 258 1.30 -8.33 -16.65
N THR A 259 1.20 -9.63 -16.42
CA THR A 259 2.05 -10.66 -16.99
C THR A 259 1.30 -11.51 -18.03
N ASP A 260 2.00 -12.35 -18.76
CA ASP A 260 1.37 -13.32 -19.67
C ASP A 260 0.45 -14.33 -18.94
N ALA A 261 0.70 -14.59 -17.67
CA ALA A 261 -0.14 -15.44 -16.82
C ALA A 261 -1.38 -14.72 -16.28
N GLY A 262 -1.44 -13.39 -16.41
CA GLY A 262 -2.50 -12.53 -15.91
C GLY A 262 -2.00 -11.43 -14.97
N VAL A 263 -2.94 -10.76 -14.31
CA VAL A 263 -2.63 -9.74 -13.31
C VAL A 263 -2.16 -10.39 -12.01
N SER A 264 -1.00 -9.96 -11.55
CA SER A 264 -0.40 -10.35 -10.28
C SER A 264 -0.41 -9.18 -9.32
N ALA A 265 -0.92 -9.37 -8.10
CA ALA A 265 -0.85 -8.41 -7.01
C ALA A 265 -0.30 -9.12 -5.76
N ARG A 266 0.80 -8.60 -5.23
CA ARG A 266 1.54 -9.25 -4.14
C ARG A 266 2.12 -8.23 -3.19
N VAL A 267 2.26 -8.62 -1.92
CA VAL A 267 2.99 -7.86 -0.90
C VAL A 267 3.98 -8.80 -0.24
N TYR A 268 5.25 -8.44 -0.26
CA TYR A 268 6.30 -9.24 0.37
C TYR A 268 7.56 -8.40 0.64
N PRO A 269 8.39 -8.81 1.62
CA PRO A 269 9.72 -8.26 1.77
C PRO A 269 10.61 -8.68 0.59
N ALA A 270 11.28 -7.70 -0.02
CA ALA A 270 12.14 -7.90 -1.18
C ALA A 270 13.52 -7.27 -0.97
N LEU A 271 14.52 -7.87 -1.58
CA LEU A 271 15.86 -7.29 -1.76
C LEU A 271 15.86 -6.44 -3.03
N ILE A 272 16.19 -5.16 -2.88
CA ILE A 272 16.40 -4.24 -4.01
C ILE A 272 17.81 -3.69 -4.00
N SER A 273 18.37 -3.43 -5.19
CA SER A 273 19.68 -2.79 -5.33
C SER A 273 19.71 -1.42 -4.67
N ASN A 274 20.82 -1.03 -4.03
CA ASN A 274 21.03 0.33 -3.52
C ASN A 274 20.96 1.41 -4.62
N THR A 275 21.06 1.02 -5.89
CA THR A 275 20.91 1.92 -7.04
C THR A 275 19.47 2.09 -7.48
N HIS A 276 18.55 1.25 -7.03
CA HIS A 276 17.13 1.38 -7.36
C HIS A 276 16.52 2.60 -6.64
N PRO A 277 15.71 3.44 -7.30
CA PRO A 277 15.13 4.66 -6.69
C PRO A 277 14.40 4.40 -5.37
N LEU A 278 13.68 3.29 -5.22
CA LEU A 278 12.99 2.91 -3.99
C LEU A 278 13.94 2.64 -2.81
N ALA A 279 15.22 2.33 -3.04
CA ALA A 279 16.19 2.12 -1.96
C ALA A 279 16.42 3.40 -1.14
N SER A 280 16.29 4.56 -1.76
CA SER A 280 16.44 5.87 -1.12
C SER A 280 15.25 6.34 -0.29
N VAL A 281 14.18 5.56 -0.20
CA VAL A 281 12.99 5.88 0.59
C VAL A 281 13.22 5.49 2.05
N HIS A 282 13.48 6.49 2.89
CA HIS A 282 13.84 6.31 4.31
C HIS A 282 12.70 6.64 5.27
N GLY A 283 12.81 6.15 6.50
CA GLY A 283 11.89 6.42 7.59
C GLY A 283 10.45 6.01 7.26
N SER A 284 9.47 6.82 7.61
CA SER A 284 8.04 6.55 7.37
C SER A 284 7.51 7.09 6.03
N PHE A 285 8.41 7.46 5.09
CA PHE A 285 8.01 7.91 3.77
C PHE A 285 7.54 6.76 2.88
N ASN A 286 6.69 7.08 1.94
CA ASN A 286 6.16 6.17 0.94
C ASN A 286 6.61 6.59 -0.46
N ALA A 287 6.63 5.62 -1.37
CA ALA A 287 6.83 5.88 -2.79
C ALA A 287 6.16 4.81 -3.64
N VAL A 288 5.72 5.19 -4.83
CA VAL A 288 5.26 4.27 -5.87
C VAL A 288 6.11 4.49 -7.10
N PHE A 289 6.74 3.42 -7.57
CA PHE A 289 7.51 3.36 -8.78
C PHE A 289 6.67 2.70 -9.87
N VAL A 290 6.50 3.36 -11.00
CA VAL A 290 5.63 2.93 -12.10
C VAL A 290 6.47 2.71 -13.33
N LYS A 291 6.32 1.56 -13.98
CA LYS A 291 6.89 1.29 -15.31
C LYS A 291 5.78 1.37 -16.35
N ALA A 292 5.99 2.21 -17.35
CA ALA A 292 5.08 2.40 -18.46
C ALA A 292 5.81 2.23 -19.80
N GLU A 293 5.10 1.85 -20.85
CA GLU A 293 5.75 1.53 -22.15
C GLU A 293 6.36 2.77 -22.83
N ALA A 294 5.73 3.94 -22.71
CA ALA A 294 6.18 5.16 -23.37
C ALA A 294 6.80 6.19 -22.42
N ALA A 295 6.24 6.33 -21.19
CA ALA A 295 6.76 7.26 -20.19
C ALA A 295 7.98 6.72 -19.42
N ASP A 296 8.33 5.45 -19.68
CA ASP A 296 9.43 4.77 -19.00
C ASP A 296 9.22 4.71 -17.46
N ASP A 297 10.22 4.99 -16.68
CA ASP A 297 10.21 4.88 -15.22
C ASP A 297 9.77 6.18 -14.55
N LEU A 298 8.72 6.11 -13.74
CA LEU A 298 8.20 7.24 -12.95
C LEU A 298 8.23 6.88 -11.47
N MET A 299 8.49 7.87 -10.61
CA MET A 299 8.44 7.70 -9.17
C MET A 299 7.62 8.82 -8.51
N PHE A 300 6.66 8.43 -7.68
CA PHE A 300 5.86 9.31 -6.85
C PHE A 300 6.27 9.11 -5.38
N TYR A 301 6.66 10.19 -4.70
CA TYR A 301 7.25 10.11 -3.36
C TYR A 301 6.64 11.14 -2.42
N GLY A 302 6.43 10.78 -1.15
CA GLY A 302 5.95 11.73 -0.14
C GLY A 302 5.52 11.06 1.17
N ARG A 303 4.73 11.79 1.97
CA ARG A 303 4.15 11.28 3.21
C ARG A 303 3.00 10.32 2.91
N GLY A 304 3.13 9.06 3.34
CA GLY A 304 2.12 8.02 3.12
C GLY A 304 0.94 8.05 4.08
N ALA A 305 1.05 8.80 5.20
CA ALA A 305 0.03 8.90 6.24
C ALA A 305 0.19 10.20 7.03
N GLY A 306 -0.76 10.46 7.92
CA GLY A 306 -0.79 11.63 8.80
C GLY A 306 -2.03 12.49 8.56
N GLY A 307 -2.52 13.16 9.61
CA GLY A 307 -3.77 13.94 9.54
C GLY A 307 -3.77 14.98 8.43
N ALA A 308 -2.88 15.97 8.51
CA ALA A 308 -2.80 17.06 7.53
C ALA A 308 -2.32 16.61 6.13
N PRO A 309 -1.30 15.72 5.99
CA PRO A 309 -0.91 15.20 4.68
C PRO A 309 -2.07 14.50 3.95
N THR A 310 -2.78 13.60 4.62
CA THR A 310 -3.92 12.86 4.04
C THR A 310 -5.09 13.80 3.74
N ALA A 311 -5.39 14.75 4.64
CA ALA A 311 -6.42 15.75 4.42
C ALA A 311 -6.15 16.63 3.18
N SER A 312 -4.89 16.90 2.85
CA SER A 312 -4.52 17.63 1.63
C SER A 312 -4.97 16.91 0.35
N ALA A 313 -4.79 15.58 0.29
CA ALA A 313 -5.26 14.77 -0.84
C ALA A 313 -6.80 14.72 -0.90
N VAL A 314 -7.46 14.53 0.27
CA VAL A 314 -8.94 14.56 0.36
C VAL A 314 -9.50 15.88 -0.15
N VAL A 315 -8.97 17.02 0.32
CA VAL A 315 -9.44 18.35 -0.16
C VAL A 315 -9.11 18.54 -1.63
N GLY A 316 -8.00 18.03 -2.11
CA GLY A 316 -7.69 18.01 -3.55
C GLY A 316 -8.73 17.27 -4.38
N ASP A 317 -9.26 16.16 -3.87
CA ASP A 317 -10.37 15.42 -4.47
C ASP A 317 -11.68 16.22 -4.42
N VAL A 318 -12.01 16.79 -3.26
CA VAL A 318 -13.19 17.66 -3.12
C VAL A 318 -13.18 18.82 -4.11
N VAL A 319 -12.02 19.47 -4.31
CA VAL A 319 -11.89 20.56 -5.28
C VAL A 319 -12.14 20.06 -6.72
N THR A 320 -11.65 18.87 -7.05
CA THR A 320 -11.89 18.27 -8.36
C THR A 320 -13.38 18.02 -8.58
N GLU A 321 -14.04 17.35 -7.64
CA GLU A 321 -15.48 17.10 -7.66
C GLU A 321 -16.31 18.39 -7.75
N ALA A 322 -15.97 19.37 -6.91
CA ALA A 322 -16.66 20.64 -6.90
C ALA A 322 -16.55 21.40 -8.24
N ARG A 323 -15.43 21.25 -8.96
CA ARG A 323 -15.27 21.78 -10.32
C ARG A 323 -16.18 21.09 -11.32
N HIS A 324 -16.30 19.76 -11.25
CA HIS A 324 -17.21 19.00 -12.11
C HIS A 324 -18.66 19.44 -11.88
N ILE A 325 -19.09 19.54 -10.63
CA ILE A 325 -20.42 20.03 -10.26
C ILE A 325 -20.64 21.47 -10.76
N ALA A 326 -19.67 22.36 -10.59
CA ALA A 326 -19.78 23.76 -11.04
C ALA A 326 -19.89 23.89 -12.58
N GLN A 327 -19.30 22.95 -13.31
CA GLN A 327 -19.33 22.90 -14.79
C GLN A 327 -20.48 22.04 -15.32
N GLY A 328 -21.23 21.35 -14.46
CA GLY A 328 -22.34 20.47 -14.88
C GLY A 328 -21.86 19.22 -15.63
N CYS A 329 -20.69 18.72 -15.28
CA CYS A 329 -20.10 17.48 -15.84
C CYS A 329 -19.67 16.50 -14.75
N THR A 330 -19.28 15.32 -15.16
CA THR A 330 -18.61 14.31 -14.31
C THR A 330 -17.16 14.16 -14.76
N GLY A 331 -16.32 13.68 -13.86
CA GLY A 331 -14.94 13.30 -14.15
C GLY A 331 -14.86 11.97 -14.94
N PRO A 332 -13.61 11.49 -15.19
CA PRO A 332 -13.42 10.21 -15.84
C PRO A 332 -13.95 9.08 -14.95
N SER A 333 -14.73 8.16 -15.54
CA SER A 333 -15.17 6.94 -14.89
C SER A 333 -13.96 6.05 -14.53
N ILE A 334 -14.20 4.99 -13.75
CA ILE A 334 -13.20 3.97 -13.47
C ILE A 334 -13.53 2.75 -14.34
N PRO A 335 -13.02 2.68 -15.57
CA PRO A 335 -13.43 1.66 -16.52
C PRO A 335 -12.79 0.33 -16.20
N LEU A 336 -13.57 -0.64 -15.74
CA LEU A 336 -13.17 -2.04 -15.54
C LEU A 336 -13.55 -2.88 -16.75
N TYR A 337 -13.02 -2.52 -17.93
CA TYR A 337 -13.40 -3.13 -19.20
C TYR A 337 -12.62 -4.38 -19.57
N LYS A 338 -11.59 -4.74 -18.77
CA LYS A 338 -10.79 -5.96 -18.99
C LYS A 338 -11.21 -7.04 -18.00
N ASP A 339 -11.40 -8.24 -18.50
CA ASP A 339 -11.55 -9.46 -17.70
C ASP A 339 -10.23 -10.25 -17.73
N LEU A 340 -9.24 -9.73 -16.99
CA LEU A 340 -7.92 -10.33 -16.91
C LEU A 340 -7.90 -11.44 -15.84
N LYS A 341 -7.28 -12.57 -16.19
CA LYS A 341 -7.03 -13.63 -15.20
C LYS A 341 -6.16 -13.10 -14.06
N LYS A 342 -6.38 -13.63 -12.86
CA LYS A 342 -5.46 -13.42 -11.73
C LYS A 342 -4.36 -14.45 -11.83
N ALA A 343 -3.12 -13.98 -11.91
CA ALA A 343 -1.97 -14.87 -11.90
C ALA A 343 -1.78 -15.44 -10.48
N PRO A 344 -1.71 -16.77 -10.32
CA PRO A 344 -1.40 -17.36 -9.03
C PRO A 344 0.03 -17.00 -8.63
N ILE A 345 0.31 -16.95 -7.31
CA ILE A 345 1.63 -16.59 -6.80
C ILE A 345 2.71 -17.53 -7.32
N GLU A 346 2.36 -18.79 -7.48
CA GLU A 346 3.25 -19.87 -7.94
C GLU A 346 3.79 -19.62 -9.35
N ALA A 347 3.04 -18.90 -10.19
CA ALA A 347 3.47 -18.56 -11.55
C ALA A 347 4.44 -17.36 -11.61
N SER A 348 4.68 -16.70 -10.49
CA SER A 348 5.62 -15.58 -10.44
C SER A 348 7.05 -16.05 -10.60
N LYS A 349 7.75 -15.47 -11.59
CA LYS A 349 9.18 -15.75 -11.82
C LYS A 349 10.01 -14.56 -11.36
N VAL A 350 10.83 -14.81 -10.36
CA VAL A 350 11.78 -13.83 -9.81
C VAL A 350 13.08 -14.53 -9.43
N GLU A 351 14.11 -13.76 -9.15
CA GLU A 351 15.30 -14.27 -8.48
C GLU A 351 15.04 -14.37 -6.97
N PHE A 352 15.64 -15.36 -6.32
CA PHE A 352 15.51 -15.54 -4.88
C PHE A 352 16.87 -15.56 -4.21
N ALA A 353 16.97 -14.93 -3.06
CA ALA A 353 18.06 -15.10 -2.12
C ALA A 353 17.58 -16.05 -1.00
N VAL A 354 18.25 -17.18 -0.86
CA VAL A 354 17.93 -18.17 0.15
C VAL A 354 19.10 -18.29 1.12
N ARG A 355 18.83 -18.20 2.42
CA ARG A 355 19.84 -18.32 3.46
C ARG A 355 19.54 -19.54 4.33
N PHE A 356 20.50 -20.46 4.40
CA PHE A 356 20.49 -21.63 5.26
C PHE A 356 21.53 -21.49 6.37
N VAL A 357 21.27 -22.12 7.51
CA VAL A 357 22.27 -22.43 8.52
C VAL A 357 22.68 -23.89 8.32
N ILE A 358 23.97 -24.15 8.18
CA ILE A 358 24.47 -25.48 7.82
C ILE A 358 25.64 -25.90 8.70
N HIS A 359 25.83 -27.22 8.82
CA HIS A 359 27.05 -27.81 9.36
C HIS A 359 28.25 -27.52 8.45
N ASP A 360 29.38 -27.10 8.99
CA ASP A 360 30.61 -26.88 8.21
C ASP A 360 31.35 -28.20 7.95
N ASN A 361 30.83 -28.99 7.03
CA ASN A 361 31.42 -30.28 6.65
C ASN A 361 31.72 -30.36 5.16
N PRO A 362 32.80 -31.08 4.75
CA PRO A 362 33.03 -31.33 3.33
C PRO A 362 31.85 -32.04 2.65
N GLY A 363 31.44 -31.51 1.52
CA GLY A 363 30.33 -32.05 0.69
C GLY A 363 28.97 -31.44 0.96
N VAL A 364 28.76 -30.65 2.01
CA VAL A 364 27.45 -30.01 2.29
C VAL A 364 26.99 -29.12 1.19
N LEU A 365 27.87 -28.25 0.67
CA LEU A 365 27.52 -27.37 -0.45
C LEU A 365 27.15 -28.19 -1.72
N ALA A 366 27.87 -29.30 -1.97
CA ALA A 366 27.56 -30.16 -3.11
C ALA A 366 26.20 -30.86 -2.95
N ALA A 367 25.84 -31.32 -1.75
CA ALA A 367 24.55 -31.94 -1.47
C ALA A 367 23.39 -30.93 -1.67
N ILE A 368 23.53 -29.70 -1.17
CA ILE A 368 22.54 -28.64 -1.35
C ILE A 368 22.42 -28.28 -2.85
N ALA A 369 23.54 -28.06 -3.54
CA ALA A 369 23.52 -27.71 -4.97
C ALA A 369 22.90 -28.82 -5.83
N ALA A 370 23.07 -30.11 -5.44
CA ALA A 370 22.41 -31.22 -6.11
C ALA A 370 20.87 -31.11 -6.02
N LYS A 371 20.33 -30.75 -4.84
CA LYS A 371 18.88 -30.55 -4.67
C LYS A 371 18.35 -29.42 -5.58
N PHE A 372 19.07 -28.30 -5.68
CA PHE A 372 18.72 -27.22 -6.62
C PHE A 372 18.73 -27.73 -8.08
N ALA A 373 19.74 -28.53 -8.45
CA ALA A 373 19.84 -29.11 -9.79
C ALA A 373 18.71 -30.10 -10.08
N ASP A 374 18.34 -30.95 -9.10
CA ASP A 374 17.27 -31.94 -9.23
C ASP A 374 15.91 -31.28 -9.54
N HIS A 375 15.66 -30.10 -9.00
CA HIS A 375 14.46 -29.27 -9.27
C HIS A 375 14.63 -28.31 -10.48
N GLY A 376 15.78 -28.32 -11.16
CA GLY A 376 16.07 -27.45 -12.29
C GLY A 376 16.26 -25.97 -11.92
N VAL A 377 16.50 -25.67 -10.65
CA VAL A 377 16.79 -24.32 -10.16
C VAL A 377 18.25 -23.98 -10.37
N SER A 378 18.55 -23.01 -11.20
CA SER A 378 19.91 -22.55 -11.46
C SER A 378 20.39 -21.58 -10.41
N ILE A 379 21.58 -21.79 -9.86
CA ILE A 379 22.21 -20.92 -8.86
C ILE A 379 23.06 -19.88 -9.59
N ASN A 380 22.81 -18.59 -9.27
CA ASN A 380 23.56 -17.45 -9.79
C ASN A 380 24.77 -17.09 -8.91
N GLY A 381 24.61 -17.18 -7.59
CA GLY A 381 25.66 -16.83 -6.64
C GLY A 381 25.61 -17.66 -5.37
N VAL A 382 26.79 -17.86 -4.77
CA VAL A 382 26.96 -18.57 -3.50
C VAL A 382 27.88 -17.74 -2.61
N ASN A 383 27.50 -17.56 -1.36
CA ASN A 383 28.34 -16.96 -0.33
C ASN A 383 28.22 -17.74 0.97
N GLN A 384 29.31 -17.86 1.69
CA GLN A 384 29.39 -18.66 2.91
C GLN A 384 30.16 -17.90 3.99
N ASP A 385 29.51 -17.70 5.15
CA ASP A 385 30.07 -16.94 6.27
C ASP A 385 29.99 -17.77 7.57
N LEU A 386 31.02 -17.71 8.37
CA LEU A 386 31.07 -18.35 9.71
C LEU A 386 30.06 -17.68 10.66
N LYS A 387 29.32 -18.52 11.40
CA LYS A 387 28.39 -18.09 12.47
C LYS A 387 28.71 -18.82 13.79
N PRO A 388 29.80 -18.47 14.42
CA PRO A 388 30.29 -19.20 15.62
C PRO A 388 29.37 -19.05 16.84
N THR A 389 28.41 -18.14 16.82
CA THR A 389 27.43 -17.95 17.90
C THR A 389 26.24 -18.90 17.84
N LEU A 390 25.97 -19.49 16.67
CA LEU A 390 24.93 -20.50 16.52
C LEU A 390 25.42 -21.86 16.99
N LYS A 391 24.54 -22.63 17.62
CA LYS A 391 24.79 -24.00 18.09
C LYS A 391 23.65 -24.90 17.68
N ASP A 392 24.02 -26.11 17.26
CA ASP A 392 23.06 -27.19 17.04
C ASP A 392 23.26 -28.25 18.10
N PRO A 393 22.24 -28.59 18.93
CA PRO A 393 22.36 -29.66 19.91
C PRO A 393 22.63 -30.99 19.20
N GLY A 394 23.82 -31.55 19.41
CA GLY A 394 24.23 -32.81 18.78
C GLY A 394 25.29 -32.68 17.70
N TYR A 395 25.70 -31.46 17.38
CA TYR A 395 26.81 -31.20 16.48
C TYR A 395 27.91 -30.39 17.17
N ASP A 396 29.11 -30.96 17.25
CA ASP A 396 30.26 -30.34 17.91
C ASP A 396 31.11 -29.44 17.00
N GLY A 397 30.73 -29.34 15.71
CA GLY A 397 31.42 -28.52 14.72
C GLY A 397 30.89 -27.08 14.65
N GLU A 398 31.49 -26.30 13.77
CA GLU A 398 31.07 -24.92 13.50
C GLU A 398 29.87 -24.87 12.56
N LEU A 399 28.96 -23.91 12.80
CA LEU A 399 27.87 -23.63 11.91
C LEU A 399 28.25 -22.49 10.97
N GLN A 400 27.80 -22.58 9.74
CA GLN A 400 27.94 -21.53 8.73
C GLN A 400 26.59 -21.06 8.22
N GLN A 401 26.55 -19.83 7.76
CA GLN A 401 25.45 -19.33 6.90
C GLN A 401 25.84 -19.54 5.45
N LEU A 402 25.04 -20.32 4.76
CA LEU A 402 25.12 -20.47 3.31
C LEU A 402 24.04 -19.61 2.67
N ARG A 403 24.43 -18.64 1.85
CA ARG A 403 23.55 -17.80 1.06
C ARG A 403 23.65 -18.18 -0.41
N LEU A 404 22.49 -18.43 -1.02
CA LEU A 404 22.37 -18.76 -2.43
C LEU A 404 21.47 -17.72 -3.09
N VAL A 405 21.88 -17.23 -4.26
CA VAL A 405 21.02 -16.41 -5.13
C VAL A 405 20.74 -17.25 -6.36
N THR A 406 19.46 -17.38 -6.72
CA THR A 406 19.05 -18.15 -7.92
C THR A 406 18.97 -17.25 -9.13
N HIS A 407 19.04 -17.82 -10.33
CA HIS A 407 18.45 -17.20 -11.51
C HIS A 407 16.92 -17.18 -11.38
N MET A 408 16.23 -16.49 -12.31
CA MET A 408 14.76 -16.42 -12.30
C MET A 408 14.14 -17.82 -12.31
N THR A 409 13.33 -18.09 -11.28
CA THR A 409 12.55 -19.33 -11.14
C THR A 409 11.16 -19.00 -10.62
N ASP A 410 10.22 -19.92 -10.75
CA ASP A 410 8.90 -19.77 -10.13
C ASP A 410 8.93 -20.11 -8.63
N GLU A 411 7.99 -19.50 -7.90
CA GLU A 411 7.95 -19.62 -6.45
C GLU A 411 7.64 -21.05 -5.96
N LEU A 412 6.82 -21.81 -6.69
CA LEU A 412 6.49 -23.19 -6.32
C LEU A 412 7.74 -24.08 -6.40
N THR A 413 8.42 -24.05 -7.54
CA THR A 413 9.66 -24.81 -7.75
C THR A 413 10.71 -24.47 -6.69
N LEU A 414 10.87 -23.18 -6.36
CA LEU A 414 11.80 -22.80 -5.31
C LEU A 414 11.39 -23.36 -3.94
N ARG A 415 10.12 -23.25 -3.54
CA ARG A 415 9.66 -23.74 -2.23
C ARG A 415 9.81 -25.26 -2.10
N GLU A 416 9.54 -26.01 -3.14
CA GLU A 416 9.80 -27.45 -3.19
C GLU A 416 11.27 -27.76 -3.06
N THR A 417 12.13 -27.04 -3.78
CA THR A 417 13.59 -27.16 -3.68
C THR A 417 14.08 -26.91 -2.26
N VAL A 418 13.66 -25.80 -1.65
CA VAL A 418 14.08 -25.44 -0.29
C VAL A 418 13.57 -26.45 0.73
N LYS A 419 12.36 -26.97 0.57
CA LYS A 419 11.84 -28.04 1.41
C LYS A 419 12.74 -29.29 1.38
N ASP A 420 13.11 -29.75 0.19
CA ASP A 420 13.97 -30.92 0.00
C ASP A 420 15.40 -30.68 0.54
N VAL A 421 15.88 -29.42 0.50
CA VAL A 421 17.16 -29.04 1.11
C VAL A 421 17.06 -29.11 2.64
N CYS A 422 15.94 -28.68 3.25
CA CYS A 422 15.75 -28.75 4.70
C CYS A 422 15.61 -30.18 5.24
N GLU A 423 15.40 -31.19 4.38
CA GLU A 423 15.42 -32.61 4.76
C GLU A 423 16.84 -33.18 4.88
N LEU A 424 17.88 -32.42 4.52
CA LEU A 424 19.28 -32.85 4.70
C LEU A 424 19.72 -32.67 6.15
N ASP A 425 20.33 -33.70 6.73
CA ASP A 425 20.81 -33.69 8.13
C ASP A 425 21.81 -32.58 8.45
N CYS A 426 22.40 -31.98 7.42
CA CYS A 426 23.38 -30.90 7.56
C CYS A 426 22.74 -29.48 7.57
N VAL A 427 21.44 -29.37 7.44
CA VAL A 427 20.72 -28.08 7.42
C VAL A 427 20.01 -27.90 8.77
N CYS A 428 20.20 -26.74 9.38
CA CYS A 428 19.69 -26.41 10.71
C CYS A 428 18.66 -25.29 10.65
N GLY A 429 17.54 -25.48 11.37
CA GLY A 429 16.52 -24.46 11.54
C GLY A 429 15.74 -24.11 10.26
N GLU A 430 14.97 -23.03 10.31
CA GLU A 430 14.18 -22.54 9.16
C GLU A 430 15.04 -21.68 8.23
N PRO A 431 14.96 -21.87 6.91
CA PRO A 431 15.64 -21.00 5.96
C PRO A 431 14.95 -19.65 5.84
N SER A 432 15.71 -18.62 5.49
CA SER A 432 15.16 -17.34 5.05
C SER A 432 15.09 -17.31 3.52
N ILE A 433 13.97 -16.87 2.97
CA ILE A 433 13.73 -16.75 1.51
C ILE A 433 13.29 -15.33 1.23
N LEU A 434 14.07 -14.59 0.46
CA LEU A 434 13.72 -13.24 0.01
C LEU A 434 13.74 -13.16 -1.51
N ARG A 435 12.79 -12.45 -2.07
CA ARG A 435 12.74 -12.18 -3.52
C ARG A 435 13.69 -11.05 -3.85
N VAL A 436 14.40 -11.17 -4.98
CA VAL A 436 15.33 -10.15 -5.46
C VAL A 436 14.67 -9.43 -6.64
N LEU A 437 14.55 -8.12 -6.54
CA LEU A 437 14.01 -7.27 -7.61
C LEU A 437 15.13 -6.33 -8.09
N ASN A 438 15.38 -6.34 -9.39
CA ASN A 438 16.43 -5.56 -10.06
C ASN A 438 15.84 -4.37 -10.83
#